data_fd60714875c64b1640356be3d29e50d3
#
_entry.id   fd60714875c64b1640356be3d29e50d3
#
_cell.length_a   1.000
_cell.length_b   1.000
_cell.length_c   1.000
_cell.angle_alpha   90.00
_cell.angle_beta   90.00
_cell.angle_gamma   90.00
#
_symmetry.space_group_name_H-M   'P 1'
#
loop_
_entity.id
_entity.type
_entity.pdbx_description
1 polymer ?
#
loop_
_entity_poly.entity_id
_entity_poly.type
_entity_poly.pdbx_seq_one_letter_code
_entity_poly.pdbx_strand_id
1 'polypeptide(L)'
;MPNSSFAAARKTMVDCQLRPSKVTDQHVLDAFMTIPREEFVGKQQRALAYVDEDLPLPGGRCLMEPMVLARLLQALQLRPDDNLLIVGAGCGYGAAIAASLVGSVIAIETRANLVEKAQDVLV
;
A
#
# COMPACT_ATOMS: atom_id res chain seq x y z
N MET A 1 -14.66 -16.05 -8.60
CA MET A 1 -14.57 -14.63 -8.98
C MET A 1 -13.23 -14.06 -8.56
N PRO A 2 -12.41 -13.53 -9.48
CA PRO A 2 -11.10 -13.01 -9.12
C PRO A 2 -11.15 -11.92 -8.05
N ASN A 3 -12.13 -11.01 -8.12
CA ASN A 3 -12.24 -9.92 -7.16
C ASN A 3 -12.58 -10.39 -5.74
N SER A 4 -13.43 -11.42 -5.61
CA SER A 4 -13.77 -11.96 -4.29
C SER A 4 -12.59 -12.70 -3.68
N SER A 5 -11.74 -13.35 -4.50
CA SER A 5 -10.53 -14.01 -4.03
C SER A 5 -9.52 -13.01 -3.47
N PHE A 6 -9.30 -11.90 -4.18
CA PHE A 6 -8.41 -10.84 -3.70
C PHE A 6 -8.97 -10.13 -2.47
N ALA A 7 -10.27 -9.90 -2.41
CA ALA A 7 -10.88 -9.31 -1.22
C ALA A 7 -10.70 -10.20 0.01
N ALA A 8 -10.83 -11.51 -0.14
CA ALA A 8 -10.60 -12.46 0.95
C ALA A 8 -9.12 -12.46 1.38
N ALA A 9 -8.20 -12.44 0.42
CA ALA A 9 -6.76 -12.37 0.70
C ALA A 9 -6.41 -11.06 1.43
N ARG A 10 -7.02 -9.95 1.03
CA ARG A 10 -6.84 -8.65 1.67
C ARG A 10 -7.31 -8.67 3.12
N LYS A 11 -8.47 -9.24 3.38
CA LYS A 11 -8.99 -9.39 4.73
C LYS A 11 -8.07 -10.25 5.59
N THR A 12 -7.58 -11.36 5.05
CA THR A 12 -6.64 -12.23 5.74
C THR A 12 -5.35 -11.49 6.07
N MET A 13 -4.84 -10.67 5.15
CA MET A 13 -3.66 -9.84 5.40
C MET A 13 -3.89 -8.92 6.61
N VAL A 14 -5.01 -8.21 6.65
CA VAL A 14 -5.32 -7.31 7.76
C VAL A 14 -5.44 -8.10 9.07
N ASP A 15 -6.19 -9.20 9.07
CA ASP A 15 -6.46 -9.94 10.29
C ASP A 15 -5.27 -10.75 10.80
N CYS A 16 -4.42 -11.26 9.90
CA CYS A 16 -3.36 -12.20 10.27
C CYS A 16 -1.96 -11.60 10.22
N GLN A 17 -1.75 -10.50 9.51
CA GLN A 17 -0.43 -9.86 9.42
C GLN A 17 -0.37 -8.53 10.17
N LEU A 18 -1.41 -7.69 10.04
CA LEU A 18 -1.39 -6.34 10.62
C LEU A 18 -1.82 -6.35 12.09
N ARG A 19 -2.98 -6.90 12.39
CA ARG A 19 -3.50 -6.91 13.77
C ARG A 19 -2.57 -7.60 14.76
N PRO A 20 -2.00 -8.79 14.47
CA PRO A 20 -1.08 -9.43 15.40
C PRO A 20 0.25 -8.69 15.56
N SER A 21 0.60 -7.81 14.62
CA SER A 21 1.85 -7.06 14.63
C SER A 21 1.69 -5.64 15.18
N LYS A 22 0.73 -5.44 16.07
CA LYS A 22 0.48 -4.18 16.79
C LYS A 22 0.00 -3.03 15.91
N VAL A 23 -0.64 -3.32 14.78
CA VAL A 23 -1.38 -2.31 14.02
C VAL A 23 -2.77 -2.23 14.62
N THR A 24 -3.01 -1.18 15.40
CA THR A 24 -4.25 -1.01 16.18
C THR A 24 -5.08 0.20 15.74
N ASP A 25 -4.50 1.11 14.95
CA ASP A 25 -5.21 2.29 14.46
C ASP A 25 -6.26 1.86 13.44
N GLN A 26 -7.54 2.09 13.76
CA GLN A 26 -8.65 1.63 12.90
C GLN A 26 -8.63 2.29 11.54
N HIS A 27 -8.23 3.55 11.44
CA HIS A 27 -8.14 4.24 10.14
C HIS A 27 -7.08 3.60 9.24
N VAL A 28 -5.94 3.22 9.82
CA VAL A 28 -4.89 2.50 9.09
C VAL A 28 -5.42 1.14 8.62
N LEU A 29 -6.04 0.37 9.52
CA LEU A 29 -6.61 -0.93 9.17
C LEU A 29 -7.66 -0.83 8.07
N ASP A 30 -8.53 0.16 8.14
CA ASP A 30 -9.57 0.39 7.13
C ASP A 30 -8.96 0.73 5.77
N ALA A 31 -7.91 1.54 5.73
CA ALA A 31 -7.21 1.88 4.49
C ALA A 31 -6.64 0.62 3.82
N PHE A 32 -5.96 -0.23 4.59
CA PHE A 32 -5.42 -1.49 4.07
C PHE A 32 -6.51 -2.45 3.63
N MET A 33 -7.68 -2.43 4.27
CA MET A 33 -8.82 -3.25 3.90
C MET A 33 -9.45 -2.81 2.58
N THR A 34 -9.39 -1.52 2.27
CA THR A 34 -10.09 -0.92 1.14
C THR A 34 -9.26 -0.88 -0.14
N ILE A 35 -7.96 -0.59 -0.04
CA ILE A 35 -7.11 -0.37 -1.21
C ILE A 35 -6.68 -1.72 -1.82
N PRO A 36 -6.92 -1.94 -3.12
CA PRO A 36 -6.61 -3.21 -3.77
C PRO A 36 -5.13 -3.32 -4.14
N ARG A 37 -4.34 -3.87 -3.23
CA ARG A 37 -2.88 -4.03 -3.40
C ARG A 37 -2.52 -4.77 -4.69
N GLU A 38 -3.34 -5.73 -5.11
CA GLU A 38 -3.10 -6.51 -6.33
C GLU A 38 -3.07 -5.66 -7.60
N GLU A 39 -3.70 -4.49 -7.60
CA GLU A 39 -3.70 -3.59 -8.75
C GLU A 39 -2.42 -2.78 -8.90
N PHE A 40 -1.59 -2.74 -7.85
CA PHE A 40 -0.34 -1.98 -7.83
C PHE A 40 0.87 -2.82 -8.24
N VAL A 41 0.71 -4.10 -8.46
CA VAL A 41 1.78 -5.01 -8.86
C VAL A 41 1.53 -5.53 -10.27
N GLY A 42 2.58 -6.09 -10.90
CA GLY A 42 2.45 -6.68 -12.23
C GLY A 42 1.55 -7.91 -12.19
N LYS A 43 0.97 -8.25 -13.34
CA LYS A 43 0.05 -9.40 -13.47
C LYS A 43 0.66 -10.69 -12.94
N GLN A 44 1.96 -10.86 -13.12
CA GLN A 44 2.69 -12.05 -12.68
C GLN A 44 2.82 -12.13 -11.16
N GLN A 45 2.68 -11.01 -10.46
CA GLN A 45 2.83 -10.93 -9.01
C GLN A 45 1.51 -10.84 -8.26
N ARG A 46 0.38 -10.78 -8.95
CA ARG A 46 -0.93 -10.60 -8.30
C ARG A 46 -1.25 -11.69 -7.29
N ALA A 47 -0.87 -12.93 -7.59
CA ALA A 47 -1.08 -14.04 -6.67
C ALA A 47 -0.28 -13.90 -5.38
N LEU A 48 0.81 -13.11 -5.39
CA LEU A 48 1.68 -12.87 -4.24
C LEU A 48 1.44 -11.51 -3.59
N ALA A 49 0.44 -10.75 -4.06
CA ALA A 49 0.25 -9.36 -3.61
C ALA A 49 0.06 -9.24 -2.09
N TYR A 50 -0.53 -10.24 -1.45
CA TYR A 50 -0.87 -10.20 -0.03
C TYR A 50 0.02 -11.08 0.86
N VAL A 51 1.18 -11.52 0.34
CA VAL A 51 2.14 -12.25 1.18
C VAL A 51 2.82 -11.30 2.17
N ASP A 52 3.26 -11.84 3.28
CA ASP A 52 3.95 -11.08 4.34
C ASP A 52 5.43 -10.90 4.02
N GLU A 53 5.72 -10.32 2.86
CA GLU A 53 7.07 -10.12 2.34
C GLU A 53 7.13 -8.88 1.46
N ASP A 54 8.34 -8.34 1.28
CA ASP A 54 8.59 -7.34 0.26
C ASP A 54 8.44 -7.97 -1.12
N LEU A 55 7.85 -7.22 -2.06
CA LEU A 55 7.71 -7.69 -3.44
C LEU A 55 8.67 -6.92 -4.35
N PRO A 56 9.44 -7.59 -5.21
CA PRO A 56 10.35 -6.89 -6.12
C PRO A 56 9.59 -6.04 -7.14
N LEU A 57 10.12 -4.85 -7.38
CA LEU A 57 9.67 -3.93 -8.42
C LEU A 57 10.80 -3.75 -9.43
N PRO A 58 10.50 -3.24 -10.65
CA PRO A 58 11.54 -2.96 -11.63
C PRO A 58 12.65 -2.05 -11.08
N GLY A 59 13.88 -2.28 -11.54
CA GLY A 59 15.02 -1.43 -11.20
C GLY A 59 15.61 -1.66 -9.82
N GLY A 60 15.44 -2.85 -9.25
CA GLY A 60 15.99 -3.17 -7.92
C GLY A 60 15.23 -2.54 -6.77
N ARG A 61 14.04 -2.00 -7.04
CA ARG A 61 13.13 -1.45 -6.04
C ARG A 61 12.25 -2.55 -5.46
N CYS A 62 11.56 -2.25 -4.39
CA CYS A 62 10.58 -3.19 -3.83
C CYS A 62 9.33 -2.48 -3.32
N LEU A 63 8.21 -3.20 -3.33
CA LEU A 63 7.01 -2.82 -2.61
C LEU A 63 7.13 -3.40 -1.21
N MET A 64 7.16 -2.52 -0.21
CA MET A 64 7.36 -2.88 1.20
C MET A 64 6.29 -3.85 1.68
N GLU A 65 6.68 -4.82 2.51
CA GLU A 65 5.71 -5.74 3.11
C GLU A 65 4.62 -4.97 3.86
N PRO A 66 3.39 -5.48 3.88
CA PRO A 66 2.25 -4.72 4.43
C PRO A 66 2.42 -4.31 5.89
N MET A 67 2.92 -5.20 6.73
CA MET A 67 3.07 -4.94 8.17
C MET A 67 4.03 -3.78 8.44
N VAL A 68 5.15 -3.72 7.72
CA VAL A 68 6.13 -2.65 7.89
C VAL A 68 5.53 -1.31 7.48
N LEU A 69 4.88 -1.25 6.31
CA LEU A 69 4.24 -0.03 5.84
C LEU A 69 3.16 0.44 6.81
N ALA A 70 2.32 -0.48 7.28
CA ALA A 70 1.24 -0.15 8.21
C ALA A 70 1.78 0.42 9.53
N ARG A 71 2.84 -0.18 10.06
CA ARG A 71 3.44 0.30 11.31
C ARG A 71 4.12 1.65 11.13
N LEU A 72 4.75 1.90 10.00
CA LEU A 72 5.34 3.21 9.70
C LEU A 72 4.27 4.29 9.64
N LEU A 73 3.17 4.04 8.93
CA LEU A 73 2.08 5.01 8.82
C LEU A 73 1.41 5.26 10.18
N GLN A 74 1.20 4.20 10.97
CA GLN A 74 0.65 4.33 12.31
C GLN A 74 1.56 5.17 13.22
N ALA A 75 2.87 4.96 13.13
CA ALA A 75 3.85 5.68 13.97
C ALA A 75 3.87 7.19 13.68
N LEU A 76 3.48 7.59 12.47
CA LEU A 76 3.41 9.02 12.11
C LEU A 76 2.25 9.75 12.78
N GLN A 77 1.26 9.04 13.30
CA GLN A 77 0.06 9.63 13.92
C GLN A 77 -0.61 10.65 13.01
N LEU A 78 -0.88 10.22 11.77
CA LEU A 78 -1.41 11.07 10.72
C LEU A 78 -2.82 11.57 11.05
N ARG A 79 -3.11 12.81 10.62
CA ARG A 79 -4.41 13.47 10.80
C ARG A 79 -5.05 13.76 9.45
N PRO A 80 -6.39 13.86 9.40
CA PRO A 80 -7.09 14.15 8.14
C PRO A 80 -6.71 15.47 7.48
N ASP A 81 -6.18 16.43 8.21
CA ASP A 81 -5.75 17.72 7.69
C ASP A 81 -4.25 17.81 7.38
N ASP A 82 -3.52 16.73 7.58
CA ASP A 82 -2.08 16.69 7.30
C ASP A 82 -1.80 16.69 5.79
N ASN A 83 -0.63 17.18 5.43
CA ASN A 83 -0.06 17.08 4.09
C ASN A 83 1.15 16.14 4.18
N LEU A 84 1.18 15.10 3.36
CA LEU A 84 2.23 14.10 3.42
C LEU A 84 3.06 14.09 2.14
N LEU A 85 4.37 14.06 2.30
CA LEU A 85 5.31 13.88 1.18
C LEU A 85 5.88 12.45 1.26
N ILE A 86 5.77 11.72 0.17
CA ILE A 86 6.37 10.39 0.04
C ILE A 86 7.52 10.47 -0.97
N VAL A 87 8.72 10.13 -0.52
CA VAL A 87 9.91 10.09 -1.36
C VAL A 87 10.20 8.64 -1.74
N GLY A 88 10.37 8.38 -3.03
CA GLY A 88 10.55 7.03 -3.52
C GLY A 88 9.26 6.23 -3.52
N ALA A 89 8.21 6.78 -4.13
CA ALA A 89 6.85 6.25 -4.05
C ALA A 89 6.66 4.85 -4.68
N GLY A 90 7.61 4.40 -5.51
CA GLY A 90 7.54 3.08 -6.14
C GLY A 90 6.31 2.94 -7.02
N CYS A 91 5.52 1.91 -6.77
CA CYS A 91 4.31 1.64 -7.56
C CYS A 91 3.08 2.49 -7.15
N GLY A 92 3.20 3.29 -6.08
CA GLY A 92 2.12 4.16 -5.62
C GLY A 92 1.17 3.55 -4.59
N TYR A 93 1.39 2.32 -4.17
CA TYR A 93 0.51 1.69 -3.17
C TYR A 93 0.51 2.46 -1.84
N GLY A 94 1.70 2.80 -1.33
CA GLY A 94 1.80 3.59 -0.09
C GLY A 94 1.11 4.93 -0.20
N ALA A 95 1.20 5.58 -1.37
CA ALA A 95 0.51 6.84 -1.63
C ALA A 95 -1.01 6.67 -1.59
N ALA A 96 -1.54 5.58 -2.16
CA ALA A 96 -2.97 5.28 -2.13
C ALA A 96 -3.47 5.05 -0.71
N ILE A 97 -2.74 4.28 0.08
CA ILE A 97 -3.07 4.07 1.50
C ILE A 97 -3.07 5.41 2.24
N ALA A 98 -2.00 6.19 2.10
CA ALA A 98 -1.85 7.46 2.80
C ALA A 98 -2.94 8.47 2.42
N ALA A 99 -3.38 8.47 1.16
CA ALA A 99 -4.43 9.36 0.70
C ALA A 99 -5.76 9.14 1.43
N SER A 100 -5.98 7.95 2.00
CA SER A 100 -7.15 7.65 2.83
C SER A 100 -7.01 8.20 4.25
N LEU A 101 -5.81 8.63 4.65
CA LEU A 101 -5.49 8.99 6.04
C LEU A 101 -5.26 10.49 6.25
N VAL A 102 -4.92 11.22 5.19
CA VAL A 102 -4.52 12.63 5.26
C VAL A 102 -5.26 13.48 4.23
N GLY A 103 -5.11 14.79 4.33
CA GLY A 103 -5.78 15.74 3.44
C GLY A 103 -5.17 15.79 2.05
N SER A 104 -3.85 15.68 1.93
CA SER A 104 -3.19 15.65 0.63
C SER A 104 -1.90 14.85 0.68
N VAL A 105 -1.56 14.23 -0.44
CA VAL A 105 -0.32 13.47 -0.59
C VAL A 105 0.41 13.95 -1.83
N ILE A 106 1.69 14.24 -1.68
CA ILE A 106 2.62 14.44 -2.80
C ILE A 106 3.57 13.27 -2.78
N ALA A 107 3.62 12.51 -3.87
CA ALA A 107 4.49 11.36 -4.00
C ALA A 107 5.48 11.60 -5.14
N ILE A 108 6.76 11.41 -4.88
CA ILE A 108 7.80 11.59 -5.89
C ILE A 108 8.54 10.28 -6.11
N GLU A 109 8.89 10.02 -7.36
CA GLU A 109 9.55 8.80 -7.80
C GLU A 109 10.52 9.13 -8.94
N THR A 110 11.74 8.59 -8.89
CA THR A 110 12.76 8.84 -9.89
C THR A 110 12.66 7.93 -11.12
N ARG A 111 11.98 6.79 -11.01
CA ARG A 111 11.83 5.83 -12.09
C ARG A 111 10.60 6.16 -12.93
N ALA A 112 10.78 6.63 -14.15
CA ALA A 112 9.69 7.06 -15.02
C ALA A 112 8.66 5.95 -15.27
N ASN A 113 9.10 4.72 -15.44
CA ASN A 113 8.20 3.58 -15.66
C ASN A 113 7.31 3.30 -14.44
N LEU A 114 7.82 3.50 -13.23
CA LEU A 114 7.02 3.37 -12.01
C LEU A 114 6.05 4.54 -11.86
N VAL A 115 6.45 5.75 -12.22
CA VAL A 115 5.57 6.92 -12.21
C VAL A 115 4.37 6.71 -13.13
N GLU A 116 4.61 6.28 -14.36
CA GLU A 116 3.54 6.01 -15.33
C GLU A 116 2.54 4.98 -14.81
N LYS A 117 3.07 3.88 -14.28
CA LYS A 117 2.23 2.81 -13.74
C LYS A 117 1.41 3.28 -12.54
N ALA A 118 2.03 4.03 -11.64
CA ALA A 118 1.35 4.57 -10.47
C ALA A 118 0.23 5.55 -10.88
N GLN A 119 0.48 6.41 -11.86
CA GLN A 119 -0.52 7.35 -12.36
C GLN A 119 -1.73 6.63 -12.94
N ASP A 120 -1.52 5.53 -13.65
CA ASP A 120 -2.61 4.75 -14.23
C ASP A 120 -3.52 4.13 -13.16
N VAL A 121 -2.95 3.71 -12.04
CA VAL A 121 -3.71 3.07 -10.96
C VAL A 121 -4.35 4.09 -10.03
N LEU A 122 -3.67 5.20 -9.76
CA LEU A 122 -4.12 6.20 -8.78
C LEU A 122 -5.20 7.15 -9.31
N VAL A 123 -5.37 7.21 -10.61
CA VAL A 123 -6.37 8.12 -11.24
C VAL A 123 -7.78 7.56 -11.20
#